data_25b1e7987578a33d4f80893531921f51
#
_entry.id   25b1e7987578a33d4f80893531921f51
#
_cell.length_a   1.000
_cell.length_b   1.000
_cell.length_c   1.000
_cell.angle_alpha   90.00
_cell.angle_beta   90.00
_cell.angle_gamma   90.00
#
_symmetry.space_group_name_H-M   'P 1'
#
loop_
_entity.id
_entity.type
_entity.pdbx_description
1 polymer ?
#
loop_
_entity_poly.entity_id
_entity_poly.type
_entity_poly.pdbx_seq_one_letter_code
_entity_poly.pdbx_strand_id
1 'polypeptide(L)'
;IAKQIPTEFDTSCVRIWIMSPGYGLVEAEEPIKPYTATFSPDHEESVARGGSLALSNLNWWDMLTQWQPFQEKKPRSIFQLITQFSNHRFILLGSSRYMNLLKNEFKNIELHMPANLENLYIISPRTKNIGPLLTNNLMPSYRSLRPLLGGGDASLNIRTGRYLLNLIMTQTLSVTEVKAHMHQLITEMPPLKIRSRTLISNEELSDHIRALLTENPILSMSSGIKMLRESGLACSQKRFRNAYQSTIAKIMDKKNR
;
A
#
# COMPACT_ATOMS: atom_id res chain seq x y z
N ILE A 1 -22.20 7.70 14.45
CA ILE A 1 -22.68 6.32 14.69
C ILE A 1 -21.74 5.40 13.95
N ALA A 2 -20.71 4.89 14.63
CA ALA A 2 -19.82 3.87 14.08
C ALA A 2 -20.61 2.57 14.00
N LYS A 3 -21.22 2.29 12.84
CA LYS A 3 -21.68 0.94 12.54
C LYS A 3 -20.45 0.03 12.60
N GLN A 4 -20.47 -0.95 13.50
CA GLN A 4 -19.45 -1.98 13.59
C GLN A 4 -19.33 -2.64 12.20
N ILE A 5 -18.13 -2.58 11.63
CA ILE A 5 -17.80 -3.34 10.41
C ILE A 5 -17.87 -4.80 10.84
N PRO A 6 -18.73 -5.64 10.23
CA PRO A 6 -18.79 -7.05 10.57
C PRO A 6 -17.38 -7.65 10.46
N THR A 7 -16.95 -8.36 11.48
CA THR A 7 -15.59 -8.94 11.55
C THR A 7 -15.51 -10.32 10.92
N GLU A 8 -16.66 -10.94 10.68
CA GLU A 8 -16.76 -12.30 10.15
C GLU A 8 -17.65 -12.30 8.89
N PHE A 9 -17.08 -12.67 7.77
CA PHE A 9 -17.77 -13.08 6.55
C PHE A 9 -17.15 -14.38 6.07
N ASP A 10 -17.95 -15.19 5.37
CA ASP A 10 -17.46 -16.39 4.74
C ASP A 10 -16.37 -16.05 3.72
N THR A 11 -15.12 -16.39 4.03
CA THR A 11 -13.97 -16.17 3.15
C THR A 11 -13.80 -17.27 2.12
N SER A 12 -14.59 -18.33 2.16
CA SER A 12 -14.47 -19.47 1.22
C SER A 12 -14.71 -19.05 -0.24
N CYS A 13 -15.46 -17.97 -0.46
CA CYS A 13 -15.72 -17.41 -1.79
C CYS A 13 -14.72 -16.33 -2.22
N VAL A 14 -13.68 -16.01 -1.40
CA VAL A 14 -12.69 -14.98 -1.68
C VAL A 14 -11.37 -15.62 -2.05
N ARG A 15 -10.86 -15.31 -3.26
CA ARG A 15 -9.52 -15.69 -3.70
C ARG A 15 -8.59 -14.47 -3.66
N ILE A 16 -7.43 -14.65 -3.09
CA ILE A 16 -6.43 -13.58 -2.94
C ILE A 16 -5.28 -13.82 -3.91
N TRP A 17 -4.96 -12.78 -4.69
CA TRP A 17 -3.85 -12.78 -5.63
C TRP A 17 -2.86 -11.68 -5.25
N ILE A 18 -1.59 -11.96 -5.39
CA ILE A 18 -0.49 -11.06 -4.98
C ILE A 18 0.33 -10.69 -6.22
N MET A 19 0.55 -9.39 -6.41
CA MET A 19 1.50 -8.85 -7.39
C MET A 19 2.92 -8.92 -6.81
N SER A 20 3.64 -9.96 -7.15
CA SER A 20 4.98 -10.25 -6.64
C SER A 20 6.07 -9.74 -7.58
N PRO A 21 7.06 -8.95 -7.10
CA PRO A 21 8.20 -8.53 -7.91
C PRO A 21 9.10 -9.67 -8.40
N GLY A 22 9.07 -10.82 -7.74
CA GLY A 22 9.86 -11.99 -8.12
C GLY A 22 9.11 -13.03 -8.94
N TYR A 23 7.79 -13.10 -8.80
CA TYR A 23 6.97 -14.17 -9.40
C TYR A 23 5.83 -13.67 -10.31
N GLY A 24 5.61 -12.35 -10.45
CA GLY A 24 4.45 -11.83 -11.18
C GLY A 24 3.16 -11.97 -10.38
N LEU A 25 2.04 -12.23 -11.05
CA LEU A 25 0.77 -12.49 -10.39
C LEU A 25 0.75 -13.92 -9.85
N VAL A 26 0.53 -14.07 -8.54
CA VAL A 26 0.47 -15.37 -7.83
C VAL A 26 -0.74 -15.44 -6.92
N GLU A 27 -1.34 -16.61 -6.80
CA GLU A 27 -2.37 -16.86 -5.79
C GLU A 27 -1.73 -16.92 -4.40
N ALA A 28 -2.41 -16.44 -3.36
CA ALA A 28 -1.82 -16.30 -2.03
C ALA A 28 -1.39 -17.63 -1.40
N GLU A 29 -2.04 -18.72 -1.79
CA GLU A 29 -1.77 -20.08 -1.30
C GLU A 29 -0.70 -20.83 -2.13
N GLU A 30 -0.19 -20.21 -3.20
CA GLU A 30 0.82 -20.83 -4.05
C GLU A 30 2.16 -20.92 -3.32
N PRO A 31 2.76 -22.10 -3.21
CA PRO A 31 4.07 -22.25 -2.60
C PRO A 31 5.15 -21.63 -3.48
N ILE A 32 5.86 -20.64 -2.95
CA ILE A 32 6.95 -19.95 -3.62
C ILE A 32 8.24 -20.04 -2.80
N LYS A 33 9.39 -20.01 -3.49
CA LYS A 33 10.69 -19.93 -2.82
C LYS A 33 10.96 -18.50 -2.34
N PRO A 34 11.70 -18.30 -1.23
CA PRO A 34 12.12 -16.98 -0.79
C PRO A 34 12.88 -16.22 -1.89
N TYR A 35 12.65 -14.92 -2.00
CA TYR A 35 13.33 -14.03 -2.94
C TYR A 35 13.44 -12.61 -2.35
N THR A 36 14.30 -11.78 -2.92
CA THR A 36 14.61 -10.43 -2.44
C THR A 36 14.37 -9.34 -3.49
N ALA A 37 13.47 -9.55 -4.44
CA ALA A 37 13.15 -8.56 -5.48
C ALA A 37 12.15 -7.52 -5.00
N THR A 38 12.31 -6.25 -5.42
CA THR A 38 11.39 -5.15 -5.13
C THR A 38 11.29 -4.16 -6.30
N PHE A 39 10.10 -3.53 -6.44
CA PHE A 39 9.91 -2.37 -7.34
C PHE A 39 10.36 -1.04 -6.71
N SER A 40 10.92 -1.05 -5.51
CA SER A 40 11.37 0.18 -4.83
C SER A 40 12.67 0.69 -5.44
N PRO A 41 12.75 1.95 -5.91
CA PRO A 41 13.92 2.43 -6.65
C PRO A 41 15.20 2.52 -5.81
N ASP A 42 15.05 2.86 -4.54
CA ASP A 42 16.18 3.13 -3.64
C ASP A 42 16.62 1.89 -2.84
N HIS A 43 16.19 0.70 -3.28
CA HIS A 43 16.53 -0.54 -2.61
C HIS A 43 17.61 -1.29 -3.40
N GLU A 44 18.57 -1.90 -2.71
CA GLU A 44 19.64 -2.69 -3.34
C GLU A 44 19.12 -3.85 -4.19
N GLU A 45 17.95 -4.41 -3.79
CA GLU A 45 17.23 -5.49 -4.47
C GLU A 45 16.21 -5.00 -5.51
N SER A 46 16.34 -3.75 -5.96
CA SER A 46 15.45 -3.20 -6.98
C SER A 46 15.59 -3.95 -8.31
N VAL A 47 14.47 -4.34 -8.91
CA VAL A 47 14.44 -4.96 -10.24
C VAL A 47 14.79 -3.96 -11.35
N ALA A 48 14.70 -2.66 -11.09
CA ALA A 48 15.06 -1.60 -12.00
C ALA A 48 16.45 -1.05 -11.67
N ARG A 49 17.48 -1.60 -12.29
CA ARG A 49 18.87 -1.11 -12.20
C ARG A 49 19.24 -0.38 -13.49
N GLY A 50 19.52 0.91 -13.37
CA GLY A 50 19.93 1.75 -14.50
C GLY A 50 18.76 2.23 -15.38
N GLY A 51 18.95 3.36 -16.07
CA GLY A 51 17.97 3.91 -17.01
C GLY A 51 16.69 4.49 -16.37
N SER A 52 15.61 4.58 -17.15
CA SER A 52 14.32 5.01 -16.66
C SER A 52 13.68 3.95 -15.77
N LEU A 53 13.59 4.23 -14.47
CA LEU A 53 13.02 3.34 -13.46
C LEU A 53 11.60 2.87 -13.81
N ALA A 54 10.76 3.79 -14.31
CA ALA A 54 9.38 3.46 -14.65
C ALA A 54 9.31 2.45 -15.81
N LEU A 55 10.12 2.63 -16.84
CA LEU A 55 10.18 1.73 -17.99
C LEU A 55 10.76 0.37 -17.61
N SER A 56 11.81 0.34 -16.80
CA SER A 56 12.44 -0.90 -16.34
C SER A 56 11.48 -1.75 -15.50
N ASN A 57 10.74 -1.12 -14.59
CA ASN A 57 9.74 -1.82 -13.79
C ASN A 57 8.58 -2.35 -14.65
N LEU A 58 8.12 -1.57 -15.65
CA LEU A 58 7.06 -2.00 -16.56
C LEU A 58 7.50 -3.21 -17.39
N ASN A 59 8.68 -3.13 -18.01
CA ASN A 59 9.24 -4.23 -18.81
C ASN A 59 9.46 -5.50 -17.97
N TRP A 60 9.91 -5.34 -16.72
CA TRP A 60 10.07 -6.45 -15.79
C TRP A 60 8.72 -7.11 -15.48
N TRP A 61 7.69 -6.31 -15.21
CA TRP A 61 6.34 -6.82 -14.99
C TRP A 61 5.80 -7.54 -16.23
N ASP A 62 5.91 -6.93 -17.41
CA ASP A 62 5.48 -7.54 -18.68
C ASP A 62 6.19 -8.89 -18.94
N MET A 63 7.48 -9.01 -18.62
CA MET A 63 8.22 -10.27 -18.71
C MET A 63 7.66 -11.31 -17.72
N LEU A 64 7.36 -10.93 -16.48
CA LEU A 64 6.80 -11.83 -15.48
C LEU A 64 5.40 -12.33 -15.87
N THR A 65 4.61 -11.55 -16.60
CA THR A 65 3.28 -11.99 -17.07
C THR A 65 3.35 -13.10 -18.12
N GLN A 66 4.50 -13.27 -18.77
CA GLN A 66 4.76 -14.31 -19.78
C GLN A 66 5.45 -15.55 -19.19
N TRP A 67 6.03 -15.42 -18.02
CA TRP A 67 6.75 -16.51 -17.36
C TRP A 67 5.81 -17.45 -16.60
N GLN A 68 5.99 -18.78 -16.78
CA GLN A 68 5.19 -19.83 -16.15
C GLN A 68 6.07 -20.65 -15.17
N PRO A 69 6.25 -20.20 -13.92
CA PRO A 69 7.11 -20.87 -12.95
C PRO A 69 6.48 -22.08 -12.28
N PHE A 70 5.16 -22.30 -12.46
CA PHE A 70 4.40 -23.36 -11.82
C PHE A 70 4.01 -24.45 -12.82
N GLN A 71 3.77 -25.66 -12.33
CA GLN A 71 3.32 -26.78 -13.16
C GLN A 71 1.92 -26.55 -13.72
N GLU A 72 1.02 -25.99 -12.91
CA GLU A 72 -0.32 -25.63 -13.34
C GLU A 72 -0.33 -24.30 -14.09
N LYS A 73 -1.07 -24.26 -15.18
CA LYS A 73 -1.25 -23.05 -15.98
C LYS A 73 -2.24 -22.10 -15.28
N LYS A 74 -1.72 -21.10 -14.56
CA LYS A 74 -2.50 -20.11 -13.85
C LYS A 74 -2.41 -18.73 -14.52
N PRO A 75 -3.38 -17.80 -14.29
CA PRO A 75 -3.27 -16.43 -14.74
C PRO A 75 -1.98 -15.76 -14.23
N ARG A 76 -1.26 -15.09 -15.13
CA ARG A 76 0.01 -14.41 -14.82
C ARG A 76 -0.12 -12.90 -14.87
N SER A 77 -1.27 -12.40 -15.29
CA SER A 77 -1.59 -10.96 -15.37
C SER A 77 -3.00 -10.69 -14.87
N ILE A 78 -3.29 -9.46 -14.52
CA ILE A 78 -4.65 -9.03 -14.13
C ILE A 78 -5.61 -9.21 -15.30
N PHE A 79 -5.16 -8.91 -16.53
CA PHE A 79 -5.97 -9.14 -17.73
C PHE A 79 -6.36 -10.63 -17.88
N GLN A 80 -5.39 -11.55 -17.76
CA GLN A 80 -5.67 -12.99 -17.82
C GLN A 80 -6.60 -13.44 -16.67
N LEU A 81 -6.38 -12.91 -15.47
CA LEU A 81 -7.21 -13.23 -14.30
C LEU A 81 -8.67 -12.83 -14.54
N ILE A 82 -8.93 -11.60 -15.01
CA ILE A 82 -10.28 -11.12 -15.30
C ILE A 82 -10.91 -11.92 -16.45
N THR A 83 -10.12 -12.27 -17.48
CA THR A 83 -10.60 -13.09 -18.61
C THR A 83 -11.04 -14.47 -18.13
N GLN A 84 -10.23 -15.12 -17.30
CA GLN A 84 -10.52 -16.48 -16.81
C GLN A 84 -11.72 -16.53 -15.85
N PHE A 85 -11.90 -15.48 -15.06
CA PHE A 85 -12.94 -15.40 -14.03
C PHE A 85 -13.94 -14.25 -14.30
N SER A 86 -14.36 -14.09 -15.56
CA SER A 86 -15.14 -12.94 -16.04
C SER A 86 -16.43 -12.66 -15.25
N ASN A 87 -17.01 -13.68 -14.61
CA ASN A 87 -18.23 -13.55 -13.81
C ASN A 87 -17.96 -13.19 -12.33
N HIS A 88 -16.69 -12.97 -11.95
CA HIS A 88 -16.31 -12.62 -10.58
C HIS A 88 -16.17 -11.10 -10.40
N ARG A 89 -16.29 -10.66 -9.16
CA ARG A 89 -15.96 -9.28 -8.77
C ARG A 89 -14.49 -9.18 -8.38
N PHE A 90 -13.83 -8.12 -8.79
CA PHE A 90 -12.40 -7.90 -8.57
C PHE A 90 -12.17 -6.64 -7.75
N ILE A 91 -11.39 -6.76 -6.68
CA ILE A 91 -10.90 -5.61 -5.91
C ILE A 91 -9.38 -5.54 -6.07
N LEU A 92 -8.91 -4.58 -6.86
CA LEU A 92 -7.50 -4.35 -7.10
C LEU A 92 -6.96 -3.31 -6.12
N LEU A 93 -6.01 -3.71 -5.29
CA LEU A 93 -5.40 -2.89 -4.25
C LEU A 93 -3.94 -2.61 -4.55
N GLY A 94 -3.54 -1.34 -4.63
CA GLY A 94 -2.14 -1.04 -4.85
C GLY A 94 -1.80 0.43 -4.64
N SER A 95 -0.49 0.71 -4.54
CA SER A 95 0.01 2.08 -4.63
C SER A 95 0.00 2.55 -6.08
N SER A 96 0.15 3.86 -6.30
CA SER A 96 0.31 4.42 -7.66
C SER A 96 1.47 3.79 -8.44
N ARG A 97 2.51 3.31 -7.74
CA ARG A 97 3.62 2.58 -8.37
C ARG A 97 3.14 1.27 -9.00
N TYR A 98 2.36 0.47 -8.28
CA TYR A 98 1.78 -0.77 -8.81
C TYR A 98 0.78 -0.50 -9.94
N MET A 99 -0.04 0.55 -9.83
CA MET A 99 -0.95 0.93 -10.92
C MET A 99 -0.19 1.31 -12.20
N ASN A 100 0.99 1.93 -12.08
CA ASN A 100 1.82 2.24 -13.22
C ASN A 100 2.40 0.99 -13.93
N LEU A 101 2.62 -0.11 -13.21
CA LEU A 101 3.03 -1.39 -13.82
C LEU A 101 1.92 -1.98 -14.69
N LEU A 102 0.66 -1.72 -14.36
CA LEU A 102 -0.50 -2.29 -15.01
C LEU A 102 -0.99 -1.47 -16.22
N LYS A 103 -0.25 -0.47 -16.68
CA LYS A 103 -0.70 0.41 -17.78
C LYS A 103 -1.10 -0.36 -19.03
N ASN A 104 -0.30 -1.33 -19.44
CA ASN A 104 -0.58 -2.14 -20.64
C ASN A 104 -1.78 -3.05 -20.40
N GLU A 105 -1.89 -3.64 -19.23
CA GLU A 105 -3.02 -4.47 -18.86
C GLU A 105 -4.32 -3.67 -18.78
N PHE A 106 -4.31 -2.50 -18.19
CA PHE A 106 -5.45 -1.59 -18.14
C PHE A 106 -5.94 -1.21 -19.53
N LYS A 107 -5.03 -0.90 -20.45
CA LYS A 107 -5.36 -0.63 -21.85
C LYS A 107 -6.03 -1.84 -22.50
N ASN A 108 -5.53 -3.04 -22.26
CA ASN A 108 -6.11 -4.27 -22.79
C ASN A 108 -7.48 -4.57 -22.19
N ILE A 109 -7.68 -4.34 -20.90
CA ILE A 109 -8.98 -4.50 -20.22
C ILE A 109 -10.02 -3.52 -20.82
N GLU A 110 -9.65 -2.24 -20.98
CA GLU A 110 -10.54 -1.24 -21.56
C GLU A 110 -10.93 -1.57 -23.00
N LEU A 111 -9.99 -2.10 -23.78
CA LEU A 111 -10.19 -2.38 -25.20
C LEU A 111 -10.98 -3.68 -25.44
N HIS A 112 -10.69 -4.72 -24.68
CA HIS A 112 -11.20 -6.07 -24.97
C HIS A 112 -12.28 -6.55 -24.00
N MET A 113 -12.45 -5.89 -22.86
CA MET A 113 -13.30 -6.35 -21.79
C MET A 113 -14.14 -5.22 -21.15
N PRO A 114 -14.75 -4.33 -21.93
CA PRO A 114 -15.47 -3.18 -21.37
C PRO A 114 -16.64 -3.59 -20.45
N ALA A 115 -17.31 -4.71 -20.72
CA ALA A 115 -18.39 -5.23 -19.88
C ALA A 115 -17.88 -5.68 -18.47
N ASN A 116 -16.64 -6.15 -18.34
CA ASN A 116 -16.08 -6.57 -17.06
C ASN A 116 -15.73 -5.41 -16.12
N LEU A 117 -15.74 -4.17 -16.63
CA LEU A 117 -15.49 -2.99 -15.80
C LEU A 117 -16.57 -2.82 -14.72
N GLU A 118 -17.78 -3.32 -14.91
CA GLU A 118 -18.85 -3.31 -13.91
C GLU A 118 -18.52 -4.18 -12.66
N ASN A 119 -17.54 -5.06 -12.78
CA ASN A 119 -17.11 -5.95 -11.72
C ASN A 119 -15.72 -5.61 -11.16
N LEU A 120 -15.09 -4.53 -11.62
CA LEU A 120 -13.74 -4.15 -11.22
C LEU A 120 -13.75 -2.91 -10.31
N TYR A 121 -13.21 -3.04 -9.11
CA TYR A 121 -13.03 -1.98 -8.13
C TYR A 121 -11.55 -1.74 -7.91
N ILE A 122 -11.06 -0.50 -8.06
CA ILE A 122 -9.64 -0.17 -7.95
C ILE A 122 -9.43 0.80 -6.79
N ILE A 123 -8.58 0.42 -5.85
CA ILE A 123 -8.20 1.25 -4.70
C ILE A 123 -6.72 1.60 -4.81
N SER A 124 -6.43 2.85 -5.15
CA SER A 124 -5.08 3.35 -5.24
C SER A 124 -5.02 4.83 -4.87
N PRO A 125 -4.64 5.16 -3.62
CA PRO A 125 -4.47 6.54 -3.21
C PRO A 125 -3.44 7.23 -4.09
N ARG A 126 -3.69 8.51 -4.41
CA ARG A 126 -2.83 9.36 -5.25
C ARG A 126 -2.76 8.99 -6.73
N THR A 127 -3.40 7.92 -7.18
CA THR A 127 -3.56 7.64 -8.60
C THR A 127 -4.73 8.48 -9.13
N LYS A 128 -4.48 9.29 -10.13
CA LYS A 128 -5.49 10.22 -10.67
C LYS A 128 -6.06 9.75 -12.01
N ASN A 129 -5.25 9.07 -12.81
CA ASN A 129 -5.63 8.62 -14.13
C ASN A 129 -5.00 7.25 -14.40
N ILE A 130 -5.84 6.27 -14.74
CA ILE A 130 -5.46 4.89 -15.07
C ILE A 130 -6.01 4.46 -16.43
N GLY A 131 -6.66 5.37 -17.13
CA GLY A 131 -7.34 5.17 -18.39
C GLY A 131 -8.73 5.84 -18.39
N PRO A 132 -9.27 6.18 -19.56
CA PRO A 132 -10.52 6.94 -19.64
C PRO A 132 -11.72 6.19 -19.06
N LEU A 133 -11.86 4.89 -19.33
CA LEU A 133 -12.96 4.08 -18.82
C LEU A 133 -12.71 3.65 -17.36
N LEU A 134 -11.52 3.18 -17.04
CA LEU A 134 -11.13 2.70 -15.71
C LEU A 134 -11.13 3.77 -14.63
N THR A 135 -11.08 5.05 -14.99
CA THR A 135 -11.19 6.15 -14.02
C THR A 135 -12.50 6.11 -13.23
N ASN A 136 -13.57 5.54 -13.80
CA ASN A 136 -14.83 5.33 -13.09
C ASN A 136 -14.72 4.23 -12.03
N ASN A 137 -13.82 3.28 -12.21
CA ASN A 137 -13.57 2.16 -11.32
C ASN A 137 -12.61 2.50 -10.16
N LEU A 138 -11.97 3.69 -10.22
CA LEU A 138 -11.10 4.16 -9.15
C LEU A 138 -11.93 4.64 -7.95
N MET A 139 -11.87 3.85 -6.89
CA MET A 139 -12.61 4.15 -5.65
C MET A 139 -11.89 5.22 -4.84
N PRO A 140 -12.63 6.18 -4.28
CA PRO A 140 -12.06 7.15 -3.37
C PRO A 140 -11.42 6.46 -2.15
N SER A 141 -10.15 6.76 -1.89
CA SER A 141 -9.43 6.25 -0.72
C SER A 141 -8.52 7.35 -0.18
N TYR A 142 -8.96 8.02 0.86
CA TYR A 142 -8.28 9.15 1.45
C TYR A 142 -7.96 8.90 2.93
N ARG A 143 -6.96 9.62 3.44
CA ARG A 143 -6.57 9.56 4.86
C ARG A 143 -7.72 9.92 5.82
N SER A 144 -8.72 10.66 5.34
CA SER A 144 -9.95 10.97 6.08
C SER A 144 -10.74 9.72 6.51
N LEU A 145 -10.59 8.59 5.82
CA LEU A 145 -11.20 7.32 6.23
C LEU A 145 -10.53 6.66 7.47
N ARG A 146 -9.37 7.15 7.93
CA ARG A 146 -8.68 6.58 9.09
C ARG A 146 -9.49 6.54 10.38
N PRO A 147 -10.29 7.54 10.75
CA PRO A 147 -11.14 7.46 11.93
C PRO A 147 -12.14 6.29 11.87
N LEU A 148 -12.65 6.01 10.68
CA LEU A 148 -13.58 4.89 10.46
C LEU A 148 -12.85 3.54 10.41
N LEU A 149 -11.74 3.46 9.66
CA LEU A 149 -11.07 2.19 9.35
C LEU A 149 -9.96 1.84 10.36
N GLY A 150 -9.54 2.78 11.18
CA GLY A 150 -8.45 2.62 12.15
C GLY A 150 -7.05 2.59 11.52
N GLY A 151 -6.04 2.29 12.32
CA GLY A 151 -4.65 1.99 11.93
C GLY A 151 -3.87 3.12 11.23
N GLY A 152 -2.72 2.78 10.63
CA GLY A 152 -1.79 3.71 9.96
C GLY A 152 -2.02 3.86 8.46
N ASP A 153 -1.32 4.84 7.84
CA ASP A 153 -1.45 5.12 6.40
C ASP A 153 -0.96 3.96 5.52
N ALA A 154 0.07 3.23 5.95
CA ALA A 154 0.67 2.15 5.16
C ALA A 154 -0.32 1.00 4.87
N SER A 155 -1.25 0.73 5.76
CA SER A 155 -2.26 -0.32 5.62
C SER A 155 -3.65 0.20 5.25
N LEU A 156 -3.79 1.49 4.93
CA LEU A 156 -5.08 2.10 4.62
C LEU A 156 -5.75 1.46 3.41
N ASN A 157 -4.99 1.17 2.34
CA ASN A 157 -5.54 0.54 1.14
C ASN A 157 -6.17 -0.82 1.44
N ILE A 158 -5.47 -1.66 2.21
CA ILE A 158 -5.95 -3.00 2.57
C ILE A 158 -7.23 -2.89 3.40
N ARG A 159 -7.28 -1.94 4.35
CA ARG A 159 -8.48 -1.72 5.16
C ARG A 159 -9.64 -1.14 4.37
N THR A 160 -9.36 -0.23 3.44
CA THR A 160 -10.38 0.25 2.48
C THR A 160 -10.89 -0.90 1.62
N GLY A 161 -10.00 -1.78 1.14
CA GLY A 161 -10.37 -2.98 0.39
C GLY A 161 -11.23 -3.94 1.20
N ARG A 162 -10.89 -4.18 2.46
CA ARG A 162 -11.70 -5.01 3.35
C ARG A 162 -13.10 -4.41 3.59
N TYR A 163 -13.17 -3.11 3.80
CA TYR A 163 -14.45 -2.40 3.92
C TYR A 163 -15.29 -2.55 2.65
N LEU A 164 -14.67 -2.34 1.49
CA LEU A 164 -15.32 -2.48 0.20
C LEU A 164 -15.80 -3.92 -0.05
N LEU A 165 -14.97 -4.92 0.25
CA LEU A 165 -15.32 -6.32 0.12
C LEU A 165 -16.57 -6.64 0.93
N ASN A 166 -16.61 -6.21 2.19
CA ASN A 166 -17.78 -6.38 3.03
C ASN A 166 -19.03 -5.71 2.43
N LEU A 167 -18.87 -4.49 1.93
CA LEU A 167 -19.98 -3.75 1.31
C LEU A 167 -20.57 -4.49 0.09
N ILE A 168 -19.71 -4.96 -0.82
CA ILE A 168 -20.17 -5.66 -2.04
C ILE A 168 -20.67 -7.08 -1.79
N MET A 169 -20.28 -7.71 -0.68
CA MET A 169 -20.79 -9.02 -0.27
C MET A 169 -22.14 -8.94 0.43
N THR A 170 -22.38 -7.84 1.13
CA THR A 170 -23.63 -7.67 1.91
C THR A 170 -24.71 -6.91 1.14
N GLN A 171 -24.35 -6.23 0.05
CA GLN A 171 -25.25 -5.40 -0.72
C GLN A 171 -25.03 -5.61 -2.23
N THR A 172 -26.13 -5.64 -2.99
CA THR A 172 -26.06 -5.71 -4.45
C THR A 172 -25.92 -4.29 -5.01
N LEU A 173 -24.70 -3.78 -5.04
CA LEU A 173 -24.38 -2.44 -5.53
C LEU A 173 -23.56 -2.52 -6.82
N SER A 174 -23.84 -1.61 -7.74
CA SER A 174 -23.01 -1.35 -8.93
C SER A 174 -21.71 -0.62 -8.53
N VAL A 175 -20.74 -0.60 -9.43
CA VAL A 175 -19.47 0.17 -9.23
C VAL A 175 -19.78 1.65 -8.99
N THR A 176 -20.73 2.23 -9.69
CA THR A 176 -21.12 3.63 -9.54
C THR A 176 -21.71 3.92 -8.16
N GLU A 177 -22.61 3.05 -7.68
CA GLU A 177 -23.21 3.20 -6.35
C GLU A 177 -22.19 3.03 -5.24
N VAL A 178 -21.29 2.07 -5.37
CA VAL A 178 -20.17 1.90 -4.43
C VAL A 178 -19.29 3.13 -4.40
N LYS A 179 -18.96 3.71 -5.55
CA LYS A 179 -18.17 4.94 -5.66
C LYS A 179 -18.87 6.11 -5.00
N ALA A 180 -20.18 6.28 -5.23
CA ALA A 180 -20.98 7.32 -4.59
C ALA A 180 -21.02 7.15 -3.06
N HIS A 181 -21.21 5.93 -2.57
CA HIS A 181 -21.18 5.60 -1.15
C HIS A 181 -19.81 5.95 -0.52
N MET A 182 -18.70 5.61 -1.18
CA MET A 182 -17.36 5.95 -0.71
C MET A 182 -17.11 7.47 -0.67
N HIS A 183 -17.62 8.22 -1.65
CA HIS A 183 -17.56 9.67 -1.64
C HIS A 183 -18.36 10.27 -0.49
N GLN A 184 -19.58 9.79 -0.26
CA GLN A 184 -20.43 10.23 0.84
C GLN A 184 -19.71 10.00 2.20
N LEU A 185 -19.18 8.80 2.43
CA LEU A 185 -18.41 8.50 3.63
C LEU A 185 -17.27 9.47 3.86
N ILE A 186 -16.52 9.81 2.81
CA ILE A 186 -15.39 10.75 2.91
C ILE A 186 -15.86 12.16 3.26
N THR A 187 -16.99 12.58 2.70
CA THR A 187 -17.57 13.91 2.96
C THR A 187 -18.10 14.03 4.40
N GLU A 188 -18.62 12.94 4.96
CA GLU A 188 -19.14 12.88 6.32
C GLU A 188 -18.02 12.75 7.38
N MET A 189 -16.79 12.39 6.95
CA MET A 189 -15.67 12.26 7.88
C MET A 189 -15.21 13.64 8.39
N PRO A 190 -14.91 13.76 9.70
CA PRO A 190 -14.34 14.98 10.23
C PRO A 190 -13.00 15.27 9.56
N PRO A 191 -12.67 16.57 9.37
CA PRO A 191 -11.39 16.94 8.79
C PRO A 191 -10.24 16.38 9.63
N LEU A 192 -9.23 15.83 8.95
CA LEU A 192 -8.05 15.33 9.64
C LEU A 192 -7.34 16.47 10.36
N LYS A 193 -7.13 16.33 11.65
CA LYS A 193 -6.24 17.22 12.40
C LYS A 193 -4.82 17.04 11.87
N ILE A 194 -4.39 17.96 11.03
CA ILE A 194 -2.99 18.02 10.58
C ILE A 194 -2.20 18.58 11.75
N ARG A 195 -1.41 17.75 12.42
CA ARG A 195 -0.48 18.22 13.42
C ARG A 195 0.63 18.98 12.71
N SER A 196 0.69 20.29 12.89
CA SER A 196 1.87 21.07 12.52
C SER A 196 3.05 20.56 13.37
N ARG A 197 4.17 20.29 12.72
CA ARG A 197 5.41 19.89 13.39
C ARG A 197 6.54 20.75 12.88
N THR A 198 7.38 21.22 13.77
CA THR A 198 8.57 21.99 13.44
C THR A 198 9.72 21.06 13.09
N LEU A 199 10.40 21.33 11.99
CA LEU A 199 11.60 20.60 11.62
C LEU A 199 12.70 20.87 12.66
N ILE A 200 13.28 19.79 13.19
CA ILE A 200 14.39 19.87 14.16
C ILE A 200 15.72 19.82 13.41
N SER A 201 16.72 20.60 13.85
CA SER A 201 18.11 20.54 13.38
C SER A 201 18.80 19.23 13.76
N ASN A 202 20.00 18.96 13.26
CA ASN A 202 20.74 17.74 13.64
C ASN A 202 21.30 17.80 15.06
N GLU A 203 21.67 18.99 15.52
CA GLU A 203 22.16 19.21 16.89
C GLU A 203 21.04 19.02 17.89
N GLU A 204 19.94 19.73 17.73
CA GLU A 204 18.75 19.61 18.59
C GLU A 204 18.21 18.17 18.61
N LEU A 205 18.24 17.46 17.46
CA LEU A 205 17.84 16.05 17.38
C LEU A 205 18.73 15.16 18.23
N SER A 206 20.06 15.37 18.18
CA SER A 206 21.03 14.59 18.97
C SER A 206 20.86 14.86 20.47
N ASP A 207 20.61 16.11 20.86
CA ASP A 207 20.38 16.49 22.25
C ASP A 207 19.06 15.92 22.77
N HIS A 208 18.01 16.00 21.97
CA HIS A 208 16.72 15.39 22.30
C HIS A 208 16.82 13.87 22.49
N ILE A 209 17.52 13.15 21.58
CA ILE A 209 17.75 11.73 21.72
C ILE A 209 18.58 11.42 22.97
N ARG A 210 19.60 12.24 23.28
CA ARG A 210 20.43 12.07 24.48
C ARG A 210 19.58 12.22 25.74
N ALA A 211 18.73 13.23 25.82
CA ALA A 211 17.81 13.42 26.94
C ALA A 211 16.89 12.19 27.13
N LEU A 212 16.26 11.72 26.05
CA LEU A 212 15.40 10.53 26.08
C LEU A 212 16.14 9.26 26.56
N LEU A 213 17.38 9.05 26.11
CA LEU A 213 18.20 7.90 26.53
C LEU A 213 18.76 8.04 27.94
N THR A 214 18.89 9.25 28.48
CA THR A 214 19.23 9.49 29.87
C THR A 214 18.07 9.13 30.79
N GLU A 215 16.85 9.48 30.44
CA GLU A 215 15.64 9.13 31.18
C GLU A 215 15.31 7.63 31.06
N ASN A 216 15.47 7.07 29.88
CA ASN A 216 15.20 5.65 29.61
C ASN A 216 16.30 5.03 28.73
N PRO A 217 17.35 4.43 29.32
CA PRO A 217 18.48 3.85 28.58
C PRO A 217 18.13 2.69 27.64
N ILE A 218 16.97 2.04 27.85
CA ILE A 218 16.47 0.92 27.02
C ILE A 218 15.42 1.36 26.00
N LEU A 219 15.21 2.68 25.85
CA LEU A 219 14.22 3.22 24.90
C LEU A 219 14.48 2.73 23.48
N SER A 220 13.48 2.14 22.84
CA SER A 220 13.61 1.71 21.44
C SER A 220 13.61 2.91 20.49
N MET A 221 14.26 2.77 19.33
CA MET A 221 14.25 3.77 18.26
C MET A 221 12.83 4.14 17.84
N SER A 222 11.92 3.16 17.75
CA SER A 222 10.53 3.37 17.36
C SER A 222 9.75 4.17 18.40
N SER A 223 10.00 3.94 19.67
CA SER A 223 9.41 4.73 20.77
C SER A 223 9.99 6.15 20.80
N GLY A 224 11.30 6.31 20.63
CA GLY A 224 11.95 7.59 20.61
C GLY A 224 11.44 8.52 19.49
N ILE A 225 11.29 8.03 18.26
CA ILE A 225 10.74 8.82 17.16
C ILE A 225 9.26 9.14 17.37
N LYS A 226 8.51 8.29 18.07
CA LYS A 226 7.12 8.56 18.44
C LYS A 226 7.05 9.71 19.44
N MET A 227 7.86 9.69 20.49
CA MET A 227 7.94 10.75 21.51
C MET A 227 8.35 12.09 20.89
N LEU A 228 9.38 12.11 20.04
CA LEU A 228 9.76 13.29 19.26
C LEU A 228 8.56 13.89 18.49
N ARG A 229 7.78 13.04 17.85
CA ARG A 229 6.62 13.50 17.07
C ARG A 229 5.46 13.97 17.95
N GLU A 230 5.33 13.44 19.13
CA GLU A 230 4.34 13.86 20.14
C GLU A 230 4.69 15.21 20.75
N SER A 231 5.99 15.53 20.88
CA SER A 231 6.45 16.87 21.29
C SER A 231 6.34 17.93 20.18
N GLY A 232 5.71 17.63 19.04
CA GLY A 232 5.49 18.61 17.96
C GLY A 232 6.69 18.79 17.02
N LEU A 233 7.69 17.91 17.09
CA LEU A 233 8.88 17.98 16.26
C LEU A 233 8.79 17.02 15.06
N ALA A 234 9.45 17.36 13.95
CA ALA A 234 9.49 16.58 12.72
C ALA A 234 10.91 16.17 12.35
N CYS A 235 11.07 14.87 12.10
CA CYS A 235 12.29 14.30 11.56
C CYS A 235 11.95 13.12 10.65
N SER A 236 12.74 12.91 9.57
CA SER A 236 12.62 11.70 8.76
C SER A 236 13.09 10.49 9.55
N GLN A 237 12.50 9.32 9.29
CA GLN A 237 12.86 8.09 9.99
C GLN A 237 14.33 7.71 9.79
N LYS A 238 14.89 7.94 8.60
CA LYS A 238 16.30 7.72 8.27
C LYS A 238 17.20 8.64 9.11
N ARG A 239 16.88 9.92 9.17
CA ARG A 239 17.63 10.92 9.96
C ARG A 239 17.62 10.60 11.45
N PHE A 240 16.44 10.24 11.98
CA PHE A 240 16.32 9.82 13.39
C PHE A 240 17.13 8.56 13.68
N ARG A 241 17.07 7.55 12.81
CA ARG A 241 17.84 6.31 12.97
C ARG A 241 19.33 6.58 13.07
N ASN A 242 19.88 7.37 12.14
CA ASN A 242 21.30 7.69 12.12
C ASN A 242 21.74 8.45 13.38
N ALA A 243 20.97 9.45 13.81
CA ALA A 243 21.25 10.20 15.03
C ALA A 243 21.15 9.32 16.28
N TYR A 244 20.14 8.45 16.36
CA TYR A 244 19.94 7.53 17.48
C TYR A 244 21.11 6.55 17.62
N GLN A 245 21.54 5.90 16.52
CA GLN A 245 22.68 4.99 16.51
C GLN A 245 23.99 5.68 16.90
N SER A 246 24.24 6.88 16.34
CA SER A 246 25.41 7.68 16.68
C SER A 246 25.42 8.10 18.16
N THR A 247 24.26 8.44 18.73
CA THR A 247 24.15 8.83 20.14
C THR A 247 24.40 7.64 21.07
N ILE A 248 23.87 6.46 20.78
CA ILE A 248 24.13 5.25 21.54
C ILE A 248 25.65 4.89 21.54
N ALA A 249 26.27 4.93 20.35
CA ALA A 249 27.72 4.65 20.25
C ALA A 249 28.55 5.58 21.15
N LYS A 250 28.24 6.89 21.13
CA LYS A 250 28.93 7.89 22.00
C LYS A 250 28.69 7.66 23.50
N ILE A 251 27.49 7.18 23.87
CA ILE A 251 27.20 6.86 25.29
C ILE A 251 27.99 5.63 25.75
N MET A 252 28.09 4.60 24.90
CA MET A 252 28.82 3.39 25.17
C MET A 252 30.33 3.64 25.30
N ASP A 253 30.91 4.43 24.38
CA ASP A 253 32.34 4.80 24.44
C ASP A 253 32.72 5.58 25.72
N LYS A 254 31.78 6.41 26.24
CA LYS A 254 31.99 7.12 27.51
C LYS A 254 31.89 6.23 28.75
N LYS A 255 31.20 5.10 28.67
CA LYS A 255 31.11 4.14 29.81
C LYS A 255 32.29 3.19 29.86
N ASN A 256 33.02 3.03 28.76
CA ASN A 256 34.18 2.14 28.64
C ASN A 256 35.54 2.87 28.89
N ARG A 257 35.48 4.16 29.18
CA ARG A 257 36.63 4.98 29.62
C ARG A 257 36.51 5.35 31.08
#